data_2305c75679b80bf5c95e0ce8eab98004
#
_entry.id   2305c75679b80bf5c95e0ce8eab98004
#
_cell.length_a   1.000
_cell.length_b   1.000
_cell.length_c   1.000
_cell.angle_alpha   90.00
_cell.angle_beta   90.00
_cell.angle_gamma   90.00
#
_symmetry.space_group_name_H-M   'P 1'
#
loop_
_entity.id
_entity.type
_entity.pdbx_description
1 polymer ?
#
loop_
_entity_poly.entity_id
_entity_poly.type
_entity_poly.pdbx_seq_one_letter_code
_entity_poly.pdbx_strand_id
1 'polypeptide(L)'
;MPSYREPNLFANPRQRRAVLAGVLIAIVFFAFPALAQEANVYRQVLGLDSRKVVWFLAQMHLFFGAFVLGVPLFAVIIEIVGWRSADGRYDKLAYEFTSLLSVAYATTAAFGGMLAFALFTLYPTFMGYMAGTFKDVMFIYALLFFAETFALYIYYYGWNAMQSRAPYNARLQLLFKSIGVALLVLTGVFFLGYLGPEMRGDTRIFIALLYILPTAIGFYMMKDLKSTHIFIGIMLNVVGTAIMMSANSMAGFMMSPAGVNETGQLTGSVWVAFENILATPIAIHRM
;
A
#
# COMPACT_ATOMS: atom_id res chain seq x y z
N MET A 1 -7.28 -16.15 -33.66
CA MET A 1 -6.73 -15.72 -32.37
C MET A 1 -7.04 -16.80 -31.37
N PRO A 2 -6.07 -17.43 -30.71
CA PRO A 2 -6.35 -18.47 -29.72
C PRO A 2 -7.10 -17.85 -28.54
N SER A 3 -8.20 -18.48 -28.14
CA SER A 3 -8.96 -18.12 -26.95
C SER A 3 -8.07 -18.33 -25.72
N TYR A 4 -7.75 -17.23 -25.04
CA TYR A 4 -7.05 -17.27 -23.77
C TYR A 4 -8.02 -17.86 -22.72
N ARG A 5 -7.80 -19.11 -22.32
CA ARG A 5 -8.47 -19.69 -21.15
C ARG A 5 -7.88 -19.05 -19.91
N GLU A 6 -8.69 -18.42 -19.12
CA GLU A 6 -8.31 -17.94 -17.80
C GLU A 6 -7.62 -19.05 -17.01
N PRO A 7 -6.43 -18.81 -16.46
CA PRO A 7 -5.86 -19.71 -15.49
C PRO A 7 -6.75 -19.67 -14.23
N ASN A 8 -7.53 -20.70 -14.02
CA ASN A 8 -8.29 -20.88 -12.80
C ASN A 8 -7.28 -20.99 -11.64
N LEU A 9 -7.02 -19.90 -10.92
CA LEU A 9 -6.05 -19.81 -9.81
C LEU A 9 -6.24 -20.91 -8.76
N PHE A 10 -7.41 -21.55 -8.74
CA PHE A 10 -7.76 -22.65 -7.85
C PHE A 10 -7.81 -24.03 -8.55
N ALA A 11 -7.50 -24.14 -9.84
CA ALA A 11 -7.55 -25.39 -10.56
C ALA A 11 -6.33 -26.29 -10.30
N ASN A 12 -5.21 -25.73 -9.84
CA ASN A 12 -4.03 -26.51 -9.53
C ASN A 12 -4.03 -26.97 -8.06
N PRO A 13 -4.13 -28.28 -7.78
CA PRO A 13 -4.17 -28.81 -6.41
C PRO A 13 -2.92 -28.47 -5.59
N ARG A 14 -1.77 -28.21 -6.24
CA ARG A 14 -0.54 -27.77 -5.56
C ARG A 14 -0.66 -26.32 -5.06
N GLN A 15 -1.24 -25.44 -5.87
CA GLN A 15 -1.49 -24.03 -5.47
C GLN A 15 -2.53 -23.94 -4.35
N ARG A 16 -3.60 -24.74 -4.42
CA ARG A 16 -4.60 -24.86 -3.36
C ARG A 16 -3.99 -25.31 -2.03
N ARG A 17 -3.09 -26.29 -2.06
CA ARG A 17 -2.37 -26.77 -0.87
C ARG A 17 -1.41 -25.70 -0.33
N ALA A 18 -0.72 -24.94 -1.18
CA ALA A 18 0.17 -23.86 -0.76
C ALA A 18 -0.61 -22.70 -0.11
N VAL A 19 -1.75 -22.30 -0.67
CA VAL A 19 -2.63 -21.29 -0.07
C VAL A 19 -3.22 -21.77 1.25
N LEU A 20 -3.70 -23.03 1.31
CA LEU A 20 -4.21 -23.61 2.56
C LEU A 20 -3.12 -23.76 3.61
N ALA A 21 -1.89 -24.14 3.22
CA ALA A 21 -0.75 -24.19 4.14
C ALA A 21 -0.39 -22.78 4.65
N GLY A 22 -0.39 -21.76 3.80
CA GLY A 22 -0.17 -20.38 4.19
C GLY A 22 -1.24 -19.85 5.15
N VAL A 23 -2.51 -20.14 4.88
CA VAL A 23 -3.63 -19.81 5.78
C VAL A 23 -3.55 -20.56 7.10
N LEU A 24 -3.20 -21.86 7.08
CA LEU A 24 -3.00 -22.67 8.28
C LEU A 24 -1.81 -22.17 9.12
N ILE A 25 -0.71 -21.81 8.48
CA ILE A 25 0.45 -21.20 9.15
C ILE A 25 0.04 -19.87 9.78
N ALA A 26 -0.70 -19.03 9.07
CA ALA A 26 -1.24 -17.79 9.62
C ALA A 26 -2.18 -18.06 10.81
N ILE A 27 -3.11 -19.02 10.70
CA ILE A 27 -4.03 -19.40 11.79
C ILE A 27 -3.26 -19.95 13.00
N VAL A 28 -2.25 -20.80 12.78
CA VAL A 28 -1.40 -21.32 13.86
C VAL A 28 -0.63 -20.19 14.54
N PHE A 29 -0.09 -19.23 13.78
CA PHE A 29 0.54 -18.04 14.35
C PHE A 29 -0.45 -17.14 15.13
N PHE A 30 -1.70 -17.02 14.68
CA PHE A 30 -2.74 -16.26 15.36
C PHE A 30 -3.35 -16.99 16.57
N ALA A 31 -3.30 -18.31 16.62
CA ALA A 31 -3.90 -19.13 17.68
C ALA A 31 -2.97 -19.37 18.90
N PHE A 32 -1.68 -19.05 18.80
CA PHE A 32 -0.78 -19.17 19.96
C PHE A 32 -1.02 -18.00 20.93
N PRO A 33 -1.64 -18.22 22.10
CA PRO A 33 -1.72 -17.19 23.13
C PRO A 33 -0.29 -16.83 23.55
N ALA A 34 0.00 -15.53 23.54
CA ALA A 34 1.24 -15.04 24.07
C ALA A 34 1.33 -15.41 25.54
N LEU A 35 2.15 -16.41 25.86
CA LEU A 35 2.53 -16.71 27.23
C LEU A 35 3.24 -15.44 27.76
N ALA A 36 2.51 -14.71 28.59
CA ALA A 36 3.04 -13.58 29.31
C ALA A 36 4.13 -14.07 30.25
N GLN A 37 5.38 -13.78 29.93
CA GLN A 37 6.49 -14.01 30.81
C GLN A 37 7.23 -12.70 31.05
N GLU A 38 7.48 -12.44 32.33
CA GLU A 38 7.98 -11.19 32.88
C GLU A 38 9.33 -10.74 32.32
N ALA A 39 9.44 -9.43 32.27
CA ALA A 39 10.58 -8.51 32.27
C ALA A 39 11.98 -9.03 31.90
N ASN A 40 12.57 -8.36 30.92
CA ASN A 40 14.02 -8.28 30.63
C ASN A 40 14.69 -9.39 29.82
N VAL A 41 14.04 -10.45 29.43
CA VAL A 41 14.58 -11.37 28.43
C VAL A 41 13.82 -11.18 27.13
N TYR A 42 14.52 -10.94 26.01
CA TYR A 42 13.89 -10.92 24.69
C TYR A 42 13.10 -12.21 24.49
N ARG A 43 11.81 -12.06 24.18
CA ARG A 43 10.96 -13.22 23.93
C ARG A 43 11.54 -14.04 22.79
N GLN A 44 11.53 -15.35 22.96
CA GLN A 44 11.97 -16.27 21.90
C GLN A 44 10.76 -16.85 21.17
N VAL A 45 10.87 -16.96 19.85
CA VAL A 45 9.88 -17.58 18.99
C VAL A 45 10.58 -18.72 18.27
N LEU A 46 10.16 -19.96 18.53
CA LEU A 46 10.78 -21.17 17.96
C LEU A 46 12.30 -21.23 18.19
N GLY A 47 12.77 -20.79 19.35
CA GLY A 47 14.19 -20.71 19.68
C GLY A 47 14.98 -19.56 19.03
N LEU A 48 14.31 -18.68 18.30
CA LEU A 48 14.90 -17.48 17.71
C LEU A 48 14.63 -16.25 18.57
N ASP A 49 15.63 -15.39 18.71
CA ASP A 49 15.51 -14.08 19.32
C ASP A 49 14.44 -13.24 18.58
N SER A 50 13.56 -12.58 19.33
CA SER A 50 12.50 -11.72 18.79
C SER A 50 12.99 -10.67 17.78
N ARG A 51 14.19 -10.12 17.98
CA ARG A 51 14.78 -9.16 17.05
C ARG A 51 15.07 -9.79 15.68
N LYS A 52 15.56 -11.05 15.66
CA LYS A 52 15.83 -11.77 14.41
C LYS A 52 14.54 -12.09 13.68
N VAL A 53 13.48 -12.45 14.41
CA VAL A 53 12.16 -12.71 13.82
C VAL A 53 11.58 -11.44 13.20
N VAL A 54 11.57 -10.34 13.93
CA VAL A 54 11.07 -9.05 13.43
C VAL A 54 11.92 -8.55 12.27
N TRP A 55 13.25 -8.66 12.36
CA TRP A 55 14.15 -8.30 11.27
C TRP A 55 13.84 -9.09 9.99
N PHE A 56 13.70 -10.42 10.09
CA PHE A 56 13.40 -11.26 8.93
C PHE A 56 12.06 -10.88 8.27
N LEU A 57 11.00 -10.73 9.08
CA LEU A 57 9.70 -10.33 8.58
C LEU A 57 9.72 -8.94 7.93
N ALA A 58 10.43 -8.00 8.53
CA ALA A 58 10.63 -6.65 7.98
C ALA A 58 11.36 -6.69 6.64
N GLN A 59 12.45 -7.47 6.52
CA GLN A 59 13.19 -7.59 5.26
C GLN A 59 12.34 -8.22 4.15
N MET A 60 11.59 -9.27 4.47
CA MET A 60 10.68 -9.90 3.50
C MET A 60 9.57 -8.94 3.08
N HIS A 61 8.94 -8.24 4.03
CA HIS A 61 7.94 -7.23 3.72
C HIS A 61 8.50 -6.10 2.83
N LEU A 62 9.67 -5.57 3.14
CA LEU A 62 10.31 -4.51 2.36
C LEU A 62 10.75 -4.98 0.97
N PHE A 63 11.26 -6.21 0.86
CA PHE A 63 11.67 -6.77 -0.43
C PHE A 63 10.50 -6.84 -1.41
N PHE A 64 9.38 -7.42 -1.00
CA PHE A 64 8.18 -7.47 -1.83
C PHE A 64 7.50 -6.10 -1.94
N GLY A 65 7.59 -5.26 -0.92
CA GLY A 65 7.10 -3.89 -0.93
C GLY A 65 7.75 -3.01 -2.01
N ALA A 66 9.04 -3.23 -2.31
CA ALA A 66 9.71 -2.55 -3.39
C ALA A 66 9.07 -2.85 -4.77
N PHE A 67 8.63 -4.10 -4.99
CA PHE A 67 7.86 -4.47 -6.18
C PHE A 67 6.51 -3.76 -6.24
N VAL A 68 5.83 -3.66 -5.09
CA VAL A 68 4.52 -3.01 -5.00
C VAL A 68 4.59 -1.52 -5.32
N LEU A 69 5.71 -0.87 -5.06
CA LEU A 69 5.93 0.54 -5.41
C LEU A 69 6.43 0.73 -6.85
N GLY A 70 7.42 -0.05 -7.27
CA GLY A 70 8.07 0.15 -8.56
C GLY A 70 7.28 -0.38 -9.75
N VAL A 71 6.66 -1.54 -9.62
CA VAL A 71 5.97 -2.20 -10.74
C VAL A 71 4.73 -1.44 -11.22
N PRO A 72 3.87 -0.86 -10.37
CA PRO A 72 2.74 -0.07 -10.85
C PRO A 72 3.18 1.14 -11.67
N LEU A 73 4.24 1.81 -11.25
CA LEU A 73 4.79 2.96 -11.98
C LEU A 73 5.27 2.53 -13.37
N PHE A 74 6.05 1.44 -13.44
CA PHE A 74 6.51 0.88 -14.71
C PHE A 74 5.32 0.46 -15.59
N ALA A 75 4.35 -0.27 -15.05
CA ALA A 75 3.19 -0.74 -15.81
C ALA A 75 2.39 0.42 -16.42
N VAL A 76 2.15 1.49 -15.66
CA VAL A 76 1.42 2.67 -16.13
C VAL A 76 2.21 3.41 -17.23
N ILE A 77 3.53 3.57 -17.08
CA ILE A 77 4.36 4.20 -18.12
C ILE A 77 4.31 3.40 -19.41
N ILE A 78 4.48 2.08 -19.31
CA ILE A 78 4.43 1.20 -20.50
C ILE A 78 3.03 1.22 -21.13
N GLU A 79 1.98 1.24 -20.33
CA GLU A 79 0.60 1.34 -20.82
C GLU A 79 0.34 2.66 -21.55
N ILE A 80 0.85 3.80 -21.03
CA ILE A 80 0.78 5.11 -21.71
C ILE A 80 1.53 5.08 -23.05
N VAL A 81 2.70 4.44 -23.10
CA VAL A 81 3.45 4.27 -24.35
C VAL A 81 2.64 3.45 -25.35
N GLY A 82 2.06 2.33 -24.92
CA GLY A 82 1.18 1.50 -25.75
C GLY A 82 -0.03 2.25 -26.29
N TRP A 83 -0.67 3.02 -25.44
CA TRP A 83 -1.82 3.85 -25.81
C TRP A 83 -1.46 4.91 -26.87
N ARG A 84 -0.30 5.58 -26.73
CA ARG A 84 0.14 6.61 -27.66
C ARG A 84 0.66 6.06 -28.98
N SER A 85 1.35 4.92 -28.94
CA SER A 85 1.89 4.27 -30.13
C SER A 85 0.90 3.38 -30.86
N ALA A 86 -0.27 3.11 -30.27
CA ALA A 86 -1.27 2.14 -30.72
C ALA A 86 -0.68 0.72 -30.91
N ASP A 87 0.33 0.36 -30.11
CA ASP A 87 1.03 -0.92 -30.17
C ASP A 87 0.67 -1.82 -29.00
N GLY A 88 -0.13 -2.85 -29.27
CA GLY A 88 -0.63 -3.80 -28.26
C GLY A 88 0.45 -4.65 -27.58
N ARG A 89 1.70 -4.64 -28.04
CA ARG A 89 2.80 -5.34 -27.36
C ARG A 89 3.12 -4.70 -26.02
N TYR A 90 3.01 -3.39 -25.92
CA TYR A 90 3.18 -2.66 -24.66
C TYR A 90 2.05 -2.98 -23.68
N ASP A 91 0.81 -3.10 -24.16
CA ASP A 91 -0.31 -3.51 -23.31
C ASP A 91 -0.11 -4.90 -22.74
N LYS A 92 0.37 -5.84 -23.55
CA LYS A 92 0.68 -7.18 -23.09
C LYS A 92 1.78 -7.16 -22.02
N LEU A 93 2.85 -6.39 -22.23
CA LEU A 93 3.93 -6.25 -21.28
C LEU A 93 3.44 -5.64 -19.96
N ALA A 94 2.67 -4.56 -20.01
CA ALA A 94 2.09 -3.93 -18.82
C ALA A 94 1.17 -4.89 -18.05
N TYR A 95 0.38 -5.70 -18.75
CA TYR A 95 -0.47 -6.73 -18.14
C TYR A 95 0.35 -7.81 -17.41
N GLU A 96 1.42 -8.31 -18.03
CA GLU A 96 2.28 -9.32 -17.42
C GLU A 96 2.92 -8.80 -16.13
N PHE A 97 3.39 -7.55 -16.12
CA PHE A 97 3.89 -6.90 -14.91
C PHE A 97 2.80 -6.68 -13.84
N THR A 98 1.59 -6.31 -14.27
CA THR A 98 0.46 -6.15 -13.34
C THR A 98 0.04 -7.49 -12.73
N SER A 99 0.12 -8.58 -13.49
CA SER A 99 -0.11 -9.94 -12.98
C SER A 99 0.91 -10.33 -11.92
N LEU A 100 2.19 -10.05 -12.16
CA LEU A 100 3.25 -10.26 -11.17
C LEU A 100 3.04 -9.39 -9.93
N LEU A 101 2.63 -8.14 -10.12
CA LEU A 101 2.31 -7.20 -9.05
C LEU A 101 1.21 -7.74 -8.13
N SER A 102 0.16 -8.36 -8.67
CA SER A 102 -0.95 -8.88 -7.86
C SER A 102 -0.48 -9.97 -6.89
N VAL A 103 0.46 -10.80 -7.29
CA VAL A 103 1.08 -11.84 -6.44
C VAL A 103 2.03 -11.22 -5.41
N ALA A 104 2.87 -10.27 -5.85
CA ALA A 104 3.79 -9.55 -4.98
C ALA A 104 3.04 -8.76 -3.90
N TYR A 105 1.90 -8.13 -4.24
CA TYR A 105 1.06 -7.42 -3.31
C TYR A 105 0.49 -8.34 -2.21
N ALA A 106 -0.09 -9.48 -2.60
CA ALA A 106 -0.61 -10.45 -1.64
C ALA A 106 0.50 -10.95 -0.70
N THR A 107 1.70 -11.19 -1.22
CA THR A 107 2.86 -11.61 -0.44
C THR A 107 3.33 -10.49 0.51
N THR A 108 3.40 -9.25 0.03
CA THR A 108 3.72 -8.07 0.85
C THR A 108 2.72 -7.90 1.98
N ALA A 109 1.43 -8.01 1.69
CA ALA A 109 0.36 -7.88 2.68
C ALA A 109 0.46 -8.99 3.75
N ALA A 110 0.75 -10.24 3.35
CA ALA A 110 0.94 -11.35 4.28
C ALA A 110 2.13 -11.12 5.22
N PHE A 111 3.30 -10.72 4.68
CA PHE A 111 4.46 -10.41 5.51
C PHE A 111 4.25 -9.17 6.37
N GLY A 112 3.52 -8.16 5.88
CA GLY A 112 3.15 -6.97 6.66
C GLY A 112 2.24 -7.31 7.83
N GLY A 113 1.24 -8.16 7.61
CA GLY A 113 0.35 -8.66 8.65
C GLY A 113 1.12 -9.47 9.72
N MET A 114 2.00 -10.39 9.28
CA MET A 114 2.87 -11.14 10.20
C MET A 114 3.82 -10.24 10.98
N LEU A 115 4.40 -9.22 10.34
CA LEU A 115 5.27 -8.24 10.99
C LEU A 115 4.51 -7.43 12.04
N ALA A 116 3.33 -6.92 11.72
CA ALA A 116 2.48 -6.19 12.65
C ALA A 116 2.12 -7.08 13.86
N PHE A 117 1.66 -8.31 13.61
CA PHE A 117 1.36 -9.27 14.66
C PHE A 117 2.57 -9.56 15.55
N ALA A 118 3.75 -9.83 14.95
CA ALA A 118 4.98 -10.07 15.69
C ALA A 118 5.36 -8.86 16.56
N LEU A 119 5.25 -7.64 16.05
CA LEU A 119 5.53 -6.42 16.80
C LEU A 119 4.58 -6.25 17.98
N PHE A 120 3.28 -6.41 17.80
CA PHE A 120 2.30 -6.31 18.90
C PHE A 120 2.48 -7.41 19.96
N THR A 121 2.87 -8.62 19.53
CA THR A 121 3.04 -9.75 20.43
C THR A 121 4.37 -9.73 21.19
N LEU A 122 5.46 -9.39 20.49
CA LEU A 122 6.81 -9.45 21.06
C LEU A 122 7.24 -8.16 21.74
N TYR A 123 6.65 -7.01 21.31
CA TYR A 123 6.96 -5.68 21.85
C TYR A 123 5.68 -4.89 22.23
N PRO A 124 4.81 -5.44 23.10
CA PRO A 124 3.48 -4.86 23.36
C PRO A 124 3.53 -3.44 23.92
N THR A 125 4.46 -3.17 24.85
CA THR A 125 4.61 -1.83 25.46
C THR A 125 5.03 -0.80 24.42
N PHE A 126 5.99 -1.14 23.58
CA PHE A 126 6.46 -0.28 22.51
C PHE A 126 5.35 -0.05 21.46
N MET A 127 4.67 -1.10 21.03
CA MET A 127 3.59 -0.97 20.05
C MET A 127 2.36 -0.26 20.62
N GLY A 128 2.08 -0.42 21.91
CA GLY A 128 1.04 0.35 22.59
C GLY A 128 1.36 1.85 22.60
N TYR A 129 2.61 2.21 22.84
CA TYR A 129 3.09 3.58 22.73
C TYR A 129 2.96 4.13 21.30
N MET A 130 3.45 3.38 20.29
CA MET A 130 3.36 3.77 18.89
C MET A 130 1.91 3.92 18.43
N ALA A 131 1.04 2.98 18.79
CA ALA A 131 -0.37 3.03 18.44
C ALA A 131 -1.10 4.20 19.11
N GLY A 132 -0.74 4.54 20.34
CA GLY A 132 -1.25 5.73 21.02
C GLY A 132 -0.79 7.03 20.38
N THR A 133 0.50 7.13 20.09
CA THR A 133 1.12 8.32 19.49
C THR A 133 0.62 8.58 18.07
N PHE A 134 0.53 7.54 17.24
CA PHE A 134 0.17 7.62 15.81
C PHE A 134 -1.25 7.13 15.50
N LYS A 135 -2.16 7.14 16.46
CA LYS A 135 -3.53 6.61 16.31
C LYS A 135 -4.20 7.05 15.01
N ASP A 136 -4.23 8.36 14.76
CA ASP A 136 -4.91 8.93 13.61
C ASP A 136 -4.17 8.62 12.29
N VAL A 137 -2.84 8.66 12.33
CA VAL A 137 -2.00 8.28 11.19
C VAL A 137 -2.17 6.81 10.83
N MET A 138 -2.22 5.91 11.82
CA MET A 138 -2.45 4.48 11.59
C MET A 138 -3.85 4.19 11.02
N PHE A 139 -4.85 4.95 11.45
CA PHE A 139 -6.20 4.83 10.89
C PHE A 139 -6.23 5.22 9.41
N ILE A 140 -5.58 6.34 9.05
CA ILE A 140 -5.46 6.75 7.64
C ILE A 140 -4.67 5.73 6.84
N TYR A 141 -3.57 5.27 7.39
CA TYR A 141 -2.74 4.24 6.76
C TYR A 141 -3.57 2.99 6.42
N ALA A 142 -4.44 2.55 7.34
CA ALA A 142 -5.35 1.44 7.07
C ALA A 142 -6.33 1.74 5.93
N LEU A 143 -6.92 2.93 5.90
CA LEU A 143 -7.82 3.35 4.80
C LEU A 143 -7.10 3.41 3.46
N LEU A 144 -5.89 3.94 3.42
CA LEU A 144 -5.05 3.97 2.22
C LEU A 144 -4.71 2.57 1.73
N PHE A 145 -4.41 1.65 2.64
CA PHE A 145 -4.15 0.25 2.30
C PHE A 145 -5.36 -0.43 1.66
N PHE A 146 -6.56 -0.20 2.18
CA PHE A 146 -7.79 -0.66 1.54
C PHE A 146 -7.99 -0.04 0.16
N ALA A 147 -7.79 1.28 0.04
CA ALA A 147 -7.91 1.98 -1.23
C ALA A 147 -6.90 1.44 -2.28
N GLU A 148 -5.66 1.18 -1.89
CA GLU A 148 -4.64 0.56 -2.74
C GLU A 148 -5.05 -0.85 -3.18
N THR A 149 -5.56 -1.66 -2.26
CA THR A 149 -6.05 -3.02 -2.56
C THR A 149 -7.14 -2.98 -3.63
N PHE A 150 -8.15 -2.14 -3.45
CA PHE A 150 -9.22 -2.00 -4.43
C PHE A 150 -8.71 -1.45 -5.77
N ALA A 151 -7.88 -0.42 -5.75
CA ALA A 151 -7.31 0.15 -6.96
C ALA A 151 -6.48 -0.89 -7.74
N LEU A 152 -5.66 -1.70 -7.05
CA LEU A 152 -4.87 -2.76 -7.66
C LEU A 152 -5.74 -3.80 -8.35
N TYR A 153 -6.76 -4.32 -7.66
CA TYR A 153 -7.60 -5.35 -8.25
C TYR A 153 -8.49 -4.80 -9.36
N ILE A 154 -8.97 -3.57 -9.27
CA ILE A 154 -9.70 -2.91 -10.36
C ILE A 154 -8.75 -2.72 -11.57
N TYR A 155 -7.51 -2.32 -11.34
CA TYR A 155 -6.49 -2.19 -12.39
C TYR A 155 -6.17 -3.55 -13.02
N TYR A 156 -5.94 -4.59 -12.21
CA TYR A 156 -5.61 -5.93 -12.69
C TYR A 156 -6.76 -6.58 -13.50
N TYR A 157 -7.98 -6.57 -12.96
CA TYR A 157 -9.13 -7.15 -13.67
C TYR A 157 -9.64 -6.27 -14.81
N GLY A 158 -9.34 -4.97 -14.78
CA GLY A 158 -9.65 -4.02 -15.85
C GLY A 158 -9.03 -4.38 -17.19
N TRP A 159 -7.88 -5.08 -17.19
CA TRP A 159 -7.24 -5.58 -18.43
C TRP A 159 -8.17 -6.50 -19.23
N ASN A 160 -8.90 -7.39 -18.58
CA ASN A 160 -9.84 -8.28 -19.24
C ASN A 160 -11.01 -7.49 -19.86
N ALA A 161 -11.50 -6.47 -19.19
CA ALA A 161 -12.56 -5.62 -19.70
C ALA A 161 -12.14 -4.83 -20.94
N MET A 162 -10.88 -4.39 -21.00
CA MET A 162 -10.34 -3.68 -22.18
C MET A 162 -10.13 -4.60 -23.38
N GLN A 163 -9.82 -5.86 -23.15
CA GLN A 163 -9.66 -6.85 -24.22
C GLN A 163 -11.00 -7.34 -24.77
N SER A 164 -12.07 -7.25 -24.00
CA SER A 164 -13.41 -7.56 -24.50
C SER A 164 -13.86 -6.44 -25.45
N ARG A 165 -14.27 -6.81 -26.67
CA ARG A 165 -14.87 -5.89 -27.65
C ARG A 165 -16.30 -5.43 -27.25
N ALA A 166 -16.68 -5.59 -25.99
CA ALA A 166 -17.96 -5.13 -25.49
C ALA A 166 -18.03 -3.59 -25.63
N PRO A 167 -19.17 -3.05 -26.07
CA PRO A 167 -19.33 -1.61 -26.19
C PRO A 167 -19.14 -0.99 -24.80
N TYR A 168 -18.39 0.11 -24.77
CA TYR A 168 -18.11 0.85 -23.55
C TYR A 168 -19.42 1.27 -22.87
N ASN A 169 -19.70 0.67 -21.75
CA ASN A 169 -20.93 0.96 -21.02
C ASN A 169 -20.78 2.28 -20.26
N ALA A 170 -21.48 3.32 -20.70
CA ALA A 170 -21.47 4.65 -20.08
C ALA A 170 -21.81 4.61 -18.57
N ARG A 171 -22.63 3.65 -18.13
CA ARG A 171 -22.94 3.46 -16.69
C ARG A 171 -21.73 2.96 -15.92
N LEU A 172 -20.96 2.03 -16.48
CA LEU A 172 -19.72 1.53 -15.86
C LEU A 172 -18.66 2.63 -15.78
N GLN A 173 -18.54 3.44 -16.83
CA GLN A 173 -17.67 4.60 -16.85
C GLN A 173 -18.03 5.60 -15.76
N LEU A 174 -19.32 5.93 -15.65
CA LEU A 174 -19.81 6.83 -14.61
C LEU A 174 -19.54 6.27 -13.22
N LEU A 175 -19.74 4.96 -13.02
CA LEU A 175 -19.46 4.28 -11.76
C LEU A 175 -17.97 4.39 -11.39
N PHE A 176 -17.05 4.06 -12.30
CA PHE A 176 -15.61 4.16 -12.05
C PHE A 176 -15.16 5.61 -11.82
N LYS A 177 -15.70 6.55 -12.59
CA LYS A 177 -15.46 7.98 -12.35
C LYS A 177 -15.92 8.41 -10.96
N SER A 178 -17.14 8.00 -10.58
CA SER A 178 -17.71 8.34 -9.27
C SER A 178 -16.90 7.74 -8.12
N ILE A 179 -16.47 6.48 -8.23
CA ILE A 179 -15.61 5.83 -7.22
C ILE A 179 -14.26 6.54 -7.13
N GLY A 180 -13.63 6.83 -8.26
CA GLY A 180 -12.34 7.54 -8.30
C GLY A 180 -12.44 8.92 -7.68
N VAL A 181 -13.49 9.70 -8.01
CA VAL A 181 -13.77 11.01 -7.39
C VAL A 181 -14.05 10.88 -5.91
N ALA A 182 -14.89 9.90 -5.50
CA ALA A 182 -15.21 9.71 -4.09
C ALA A 182 -13.96 9.35 -3.27
N LEU A 183 -13.12 8.44 -3.74
CA LEU A 183 -11.85 8.08 -3.11
C LEU A 183 -10.91 9.29 -3.00
N LEU A 184 -10.89 10.11 -4.05
CA LEU A 184 -10.06 11.31 -4.09
C LEU A 184 -10.56 12.40 -3.15
N VAL A 185 -11.87 12.66 -3.16
CA VAL A 185 -12.48 13.64 -2.27
C VAL A 185 -12.30 13.19 -0.82
N LEU A 186 -12.55 11.92 -0.51
CA LEU A 186 -12.38 11.38 0.84
C LEU A 186 -10.94 11.48 1.31
N THR A 187 -9.97 11.07 0.49
CA THR A 187 -8.55 11.18 0.85
C THR A 187 -8.10 12.64 0.91
N GLY A 188 -8.53 13.50 -0.03
CA GLY A 188 -8.19 14.93 -0.05
C GLY A 188 -8.80 15.69 1.13
N VAL A 189 -10.09 15.50 1.43
CA VAL A 189 -10.76 16.13 2.59
C VAL A 189 -10.12 15.65 3.88
N PHE A 190 -9.78 14.38 3.97
CA PHE A 190 -9.13 13.85 5.16
C PHE A 190 -7.73 14.45 5.35
N PHE A 191 -6.86 14.40 4.33
CA PHE A 191 -5.52 14.95 4.44
C PHE A 191 -5.51 16.48 4.60
N LEU A 192 -6.31 17.20 3.85
CA LEU A 192 -6.29 18.67 3.89
C LEU A 192 -7.19 19.25 4.99
N GLY A 193 -8.30 18.60 5.29
CA GLY A 193 -9.29 19.11 6.25
C GLY A 193 -8.98 18.71 7.68
N TYR A 194 -8.68 17.45 7.92
CA TYR A 194 -8.43 16.94 9.28
C TYR A 194 -6.99 17.19 9.74
N LEU A 195 -6.04 16.96 8.86
CA LEU A 195 -4.62 17.02 9.19
C LEU A 195 -3.97 18.34 8.73
N GLY A 196 -4.55 19.00 7.72
CA GLY A 196 -4.02 20.20 7.12
C GLY A 196 -3.77 21.38 8.06
N PRO A 197 -4.64 21.68 9.06
CA PRO A 197 -4.43 22.84 9.95
C PRO A 197 -3.13 22.77 10.76
N GLU A 198 -2.66 21.56 11.06
CA GLU A 198 -1.47 21.35 11.87
C GLU A 198 -0.20 21.03 11.07
N MET A 199 -0.34 20.82 9.76
CA MET A 199 0.79 20.54 8.87
C MET A 199 1.58 21.79 8.54
N ARG A 200 2.88 21.61 8.33
CA ARG A 200 3.73 22.66 7.71
C ARG A 200 3.23 23.02 6.32
N GLY A 201 3.40 24.30 5.93
CA GLY A 201 2.91 24.80 4.66
C GLY A 201 3.48 24.10 3.43
N ASP A 202 4.76 23.74 3.48
CA ASP A 202 5.46 22.99 2.43
C ASP A 202 4.91 21.55 2.28
N THR A 203 4.67 20.86 3.39
CA THR A 203 4.06 19.53 3.41
C THR A 203 2.64 19.54 2.84
N ARG A 204 1.84 20.57 3.18
CA ARG A 204 0.50 20.76 2.57
C ARG A 204 0.56 20.91 1.07
N ILE A 205 1.46 21.77 0.58
CA ILE A 205 1.62 21.99 -0.86
C ILE A 205 2.03 20.69 -1.55
N PHE A 206 3.00 19.98 -0.98
CA PHE A 206 3.47 18.71 -1.54
C PHE A 206 2.36 17.66 -1.62
N ILE A 207 1.59 17.47 -0.54
CA ILE A 207 0.46 16.54 -0.51
C ILE A 207 -0.63 17.00 -1.50
N ALA A 208 -0.95 18.27 -1.53
CA ALA A 208 -1.92 18.81 -2.49
C ALA A 208 -1.50 18.54 -3.94
N LEU A 209 -0.24 18.78 -4.28
CA LEU A 209 0.28 18.51 -5.62
C LEU A 209 0.28 17.00 -5.93
N LEU A 210 0.64 16.16 -4.97
CA LEU A 210 0.64 14.70 -5.12
C LEU A 210 -0.76 14.15 -5.42
N TYR A 211 -1.80 14.77 -4.90
CA TYR A 211 -3.20 14.33 -5.09
C TYR A 211 -3.92 15.08 -6.21
N ILE A 212 -3.83 16.40 -6.24
CA ILE A 212 -4.61 17.24 -7.16
C ILE A 212 -4.09 17.08 -8.59
N LEU A 213 -2.78 17.09 -8.79
CA LEU A 213 -2.20 17.08 -10.13
C LEU A 213 -2.47 15.78 -10.90
N PRO A 214 -2.16 14.57 -10.34
CA PRO A 214 -2.49 13.31 -11.04
C PRO A 214 -3.98 13.16 -11.27
N THR A 215 -4.80 13.67 -10.35
CA THR A 215 -6.27 13.60 -10.45
C THR A 215 -6.81 14.48 -11.55
N ALA A 216 -6.37 15.74 -11.61
CA ALA A 216 -6.78 16.65 -12.67
C ALA A 216 -6.37 16.11 -14.05
N ILE A 217 -5.14 15.58 -14.15
CA ILE A 217 -4.65 14.93 -15.37
C ILE A 217 -5.51 13.72 -15.72
N GLY A 218 -5.77 12.85 -14.75
CA GLY A 218 -6.58 11.64 -14.94
C GLY A 218 -7.99 11.97 -15.36
N PHE A 219 -8.63 12.94 -14.72
CA PHE A 219 -9.97 13.42 -15.07
C PHE A 219 -10.04 13.92 -16.52
N TYR A 220 -9.04 14.69 -16.92
CA TYR A 220 -8.92 15.17 -18.30
C TYR A 220 -8.70 14.02 -19.29
N MET A 221 -7.98 12.99 -18.88
CA MET A 221 -7.66 11.83 -19.73
C MET A 221 -8.80 10.80 -19.84
N MET A 222 -9.78 10.78 -18.93
CA MET A 222 -10.86 9.77 -18.90
C MET A 222 -11.89 9.95 -20.03
N LYS A 223 -11.47 9.74 -21.26
CA LYS A 223 -12.31 9.85 -22.47
C LYS A 223 -12.87 8.50 -22.92
N ASP A 224 -12.14 7.43 -22.68
CA ASP A 224 -12.45 6.05 -23.09
C ASP A 224 -12.03 5.06 -22.01
N LEU A 225 -12.27 3.77 -22.25
CA LEU A 225 -11.96 2.71 -21.29
C LEU A 225 -10.46 2.62 -21.02
N LYS A 226 -9.64 2.78 -22.04
CA LYS A 226 -8.17 2.72 -21.95
C LYS A 226 -7.62 3.84 -21.09
N SER A 227 -8.03 5.07 -21.33
CA SER A 227 -7.59 6.21 -20.53
C SER A 227 -8.11 6.14 -19.09
N THR A 228 -9.30 5.58 -18.87
CA THR A 228 -9.82 5.32 -17.52
C THR A 228 -8.97 4.29 -16.78
N HIS A 229 -8.54 3.24 -17.47
CA HIS A 229 -7.67 2.22 -16.89
C HIS A 229 -6.29 2.79 -16.49
N ILE A 230 -5.68 3.58 -17.38
CA ILE A 230 -4.44 4.32 -17.09
C ILE A 230 -4.60 5.21 -15.85
N PHE A 231 -5.74 5.90 -15.73
CA PHE A 231 -6.02 6.73 -14.57
C PHE A 231 -6.07 5.92 -13.26
N ILE A 232 -6.70 4.75 -13.26
CA ILE A 232 -6.72 3.86 -12.09
C ILE A 232 -5.29 3.45 -11.71
N GLY A 233 -4.45 3.15 -12.69
CA GLY A 233 -3.04 2.86 -12.47
C GLY A 233 -2.27 4.05 -11.87
N ILE A 234 -2.53 5.27 -12.33
CA ILE A 234 -1.95 6.49 -11.73
C ILE A 234 -2.39 6.63 -10.27
N MET A 235 -3.69 6.46 -9.98
CA MET A 235 -4.20 6.52 -8.62
C MET A 235 -3.62 5.45 -7.71
N LEU A 236 -3.40 4.24 -8.22
CA LEU A 236 -2.69 3.18 -7.50
C LEU A 236 -1.29 3.63 -7.06
N ASN A 237 -0.53 4.28 -7.96
CA ASN A 237 0.80 4.82 -7.62
C ASN A 237 0.74 5.93 -6.58
N VAL A 238 -0.24 6.84 -6.68
CA VAL A 238 -0.41 7.94 -5.71
C VAL A 238 -0.71 7.39 -4.31
N VAL A 239 -1.63 6.44 -4.22
CA VAL A 239 -2.01 5.82 -2.93
C VAL A 239 -0.85 5.01 -2.35
N GLY A 240 -0.16 4.20 -3.17
CA GLY A 240 1.01 3.44 -2.74
C GLY A 240 2.14 4.34 -2.22
N THR A 241 2.38 5.48 -2.90
CA THR A 241 3.36 6.48 -2.43
C THR A 241 2.94 7.09 -1.08
N ALA A 242 1.66 7.40 -0.89
CA ALA A 242 1.17 7.92 0.38
C ALA A 242 1.31 6.91 1.54
N ILE A 243 1.06 5.62 1.27
CA ILE A 243 1.29 4.53 2.22
C ILE A 243 2.77 4.46 2.60
N MET A 244 3.66 4.45 1.61
CA MET A 244 5.10 4.43 1.82
C MET A 244 5.57 5.62 2.67
N MET A 245 5.13 6.83 2.36
CA MET A 245 5.50 8.02 3.13
C MET A 245 5.04 7.93 4.58
N SER A 246 3.81 7.47 4.81
CA SER A 246 3.26 7.28 6.16
C SER A 246 4.06 6.25 6.96
N ALA A 247 4.38 5.11 6.36
CA ALA A 247 5.19 4.06 6.97
C ALA A 247 6.63 4.55 7.27
N ASN A 248 7.23 5.31 6.33
CA ASN A 248 8.57 5.86 6.51
C ASN A 248 8.64 6.89 7.62
N SER A 249 7.60 7.71 7.78
CA SER A 249 7.53 8.69 8.87
C SER A 249 7.45 8.02 10.23
N MET A 250 6.64 6.98 10.38
CA MET A 250 6.58 6.19 11.61
C MET A 250 7.92 5.46 11.88
N ALA A 251 8.54 4.87 10.85
CA ALA A 251 9.84 4.22 10.97
C ALA A 251 10.95 5.23 11.31
N GLY A 252 10.93 6.42 10.70
CA GLY A 252 11.84 7.51 11.02
C GLY A 252 11.72 7.98 12.47
N PHE A 253 10.50 8.11 12.97
CA PHE A 253 10.26 8.44 14.38
C PHE A 253 10.82 7.38 15.34
N MET A 254 10.70 6.09 15.02
CA MET A 254 11.30 5.03 15.83
C MET A 254 12.83 5.13 15.93
N MET A 255 13.48 5.66 14.91
CA MET A 255 14.94 5.84 14.87
C MET A 255 15.39 7.20 15.41
N SER A 256 14.57 8.24 15.24
CA SER A 256 14.86 9.61 15.66
C SER A 256 13.57 10.28 16.13
N PRO A 257 13.14 10.01 17.39
CA PRO A 257 11.93 10.60 17.95
C PRO A 257 11.99 12.13 17.94
N ALA A 258 10.91 12.77 17.47
CA ALA A 258 10.75 14.21 17.44
C ALA A 258 9.40 14.59 18.07
N GLY A 259 9.31 15.79 18.66
CA GLY A 259 8.07 16.28 19.26
C GLY A 259 7.63 15.54 20.52
N VAL A 260 8.58 14.93 21.24
CA VAL A 260 8.35 14.25 22.52
C VAL A 260 9.21 14.86 23.62
N ASN A 261 8.71 14.84 24.85
CA ASN A 261 9.45 15.24 26.05
C ASN A 261 10.35 14.09 26.54
N GLU A 262 11.07 14.32 27.64
CA GLU A 262 11.95 13.32 28.26
C GLU A 262 11.22 12.04 28.72
N THR A 263 9.91 12.13 28.97
CA THR A 263 9.07 10.96 29.32
C THR A 263 8.48 10.26 28.11
N GLY A 264 8.81 10.70 26.87
CA GLY A 264 8.31 10.14 25.63
C GLY A 264 6.90 10.57 25.24
N GLN A 265 6.29 11.52 25.97
CA GLN A 265 4.96 12.03 25.63
C GLN A 265 5.06 13.11 24.54
N LEU A 266 4.10 13.13 23.63
CA LEU A 266 3.98 14.19 22.63
C LEU A 266 3.86 15.56 23.31
N THR A 267 4.71 16.49 22.91
CA THR A 267 4.69 17.90 23.40
C THR A 267 3.85 18.81 22.52
N GLY A 268 3.26 18.28 21.46
CA GLY A 268 2.47 19.03 20.49
C GLY A 268 1.70 18.13 19.56
N SER A 269 1.57 18.57 18.32
CA SER A 269 0.89 17.80 17.28
C SER A 269 1.65 16.54 16.88
N VAL A 270 0.92 15.46 16.57
CA VAL A 270 1.46 14.23 15.94
C VAL A 270 2.26 14.52 14.66
N TRP A 271 2.02 15.66 14.01
CA TRP A 271 2.74 16.07 12.80
C TRP A 271 4.20 16.35 13.04
N VAL A 272 4.59 16.87 14.19
CA VAL A 272 6.00 17.08 14.53
C VAL A 272 6.71 15.73 14.62
N ALA A 273 6.06 14.71 15.17
CA ALA A 273 6.55 13.34 15.19
C ALA A 273 6.58 12.71 13.80
N PHE A 274 5.55 12.98 12.99
CA PHE A 274 5.43 12.48 11.61
C PHE A 274 6.48 13.11 10.68
N GLU A 275 6.73 14.41 10.80
CA GLU A 275 7.72 15.17 10.01
C GLU A 275 9.13 15.13 10.65
N ASN A 276 9.49 14.03 11.32
CA ASN A 276 10.82 13.86 11.90
C ASN A 276 11.91 13.97 10.83
N ILE A 277 13.14 14.28 11.27
CA ILE A 277 14.27 14.56 10.38
C ILE A 277 14.57 13.44 9.37
N LEU A 278 14.24 12.20 9.68
CA LEU A 278 14.49 11.04 8.82
C LEU A 278 13.35 10.75 7.83
N ALA A 279 12.15 11.30 8.02
CA ALA A 279 10.99 11.00 7.18
C ALA A 279 11.25 11.29 5.69
N THR A 280 11.73 12.50 5.38
CA THR A 280 12.01 12.91 3.99
C THR A 280 13.20 12.17 3.37
N PRO A 281 14.38 12.06 4.00
CA PRO A 281 15.48 11.27 3.44
C PRO A 281 15.13 9.81 3.16
N ILE A 282 14.40 9.16 4.08
CA ILE A 282 13.98 7.78 3.89
C ILE A 282 12.97 7.67 2.73
N ALA A 283 12.02 8.60 2.63
CA ALA A 283 11.05 8.61 1.55
C ALA A 283 11.73 8.79 0.18
N ILE A 284 12.66 9.73 0.06
CA ILE A 284 13.43 9.95 -1.19
C ILE A 284 14.28 8.72 -1.53
N HIS A 285 14.92 8.09 -0.55
CA HIS A 285 15.75 6.90 -0.79
C HIS A 285 14.92 5.71 -1.31
N ARG A 286 13.65 5.63 -0.97
CA ARG A 286 12.76 4.51 -1.35
C ARG A 286 11.91 4.78 -2.60
N MET A 287 11.89 6.01 -3.12
CA MET A 287 11.31 6.35 -4.42
C MET A 287 12.24 5.96 -5.57
#